data_02ec4bee3179cb0a0fa591c7e58dbfa2
#
_entry.id   02ec4bee3179cb0a0fa591c7e58dbfa2
#
_cell.length_a   1.000
_cell.length_b   1.000
_cell.length_c   1.000
_cell.angle_alpha   90.00
_cell.angle_beta   90.00
_cell.angle_gamma   90.00
#
_symmetry.space_group_name_H-M   'P 1'
#
loop_
_entity.id
_entity.type
_entity.pdbx_description
1 polymer ?
#
loop_
_entity_poly.entity_id
_entity_poly.type
_entity_poly.pdbx_seq_one_letter_code
_entity_poly.pdbx_strand_id
1 'polypeptide(L)'
;FAHHPTAIRVTLDALRARAGRNRLIAIIEPRSNTMKQGHPLATLCHAIKAADIAIILRAAHLGWDPGSLAPHVEHTTLQVCDKVSDITETVMDQILPKDTIVTMSNGSFGGLRTQLLNRLRNRVKA
;
A
#
# COMPACT_ATOMS: atom_id res chain seq x y z
N PHE A 1 -9.18 -6.70 3.56
CA PHE A 1 -8.13 -7.43 4.23
C PHE A 1 -7.58 -6.55 5.36
N ALA A 2 -6.30 -6.28 5.48
CA ALA A 2 -5.81 -5.45 6.57
C ALA A 2 -6.13 -3.97 6.35
N HIS A 3 -6.69 -3.29 7.36
CA HIS A 3 -6.98 -1.85 7.30
C HIS A 3 -6.69 -1.12 8.61
N HIS A 4 -6.50 -1.85 9.71
CA HIS A 4 -6.11 -1.28 10.99
C HIS A 4 -4.57 -1.26 11.09
N PRO A 5 -3.95 -0.23 11.68
CA PRO A 5 -2.48 -0.15 11.74
C PRO A 5 -1.80 -1.39 12.31
N THR A 6 -2.37 -2.02 13.34
CA THR A 6 -1.80 -3.25 13.91
C THR A 6 -1.83 -4.39 12.89
N ALA A 7 -2.95 -4.58 12.19
CA ALA A 7 -3.07 -5.63 11.18
C ALA A 7 -2.14 -5.37 10.00
N ILE A 8 -1.99 -4.11 9.59
CA ILE A 8 -1.05 -3.71 8.54
C ILE A 8 0.37 -4.09 8.94
N ARG A 9 0.78 -3.74 10.15
CA ARG A 9 2.13 -4.05 10.66
C ARG A 9 2.40 -5.54 10.70
N VAL A 10 1.49 -6.33 11.26
CA VAL A 10 1.66 -7.78 11.36
C VAL A 10 1.77 -8.41 9.98
N THR A 11 0.91 -8.00 9.05
CA THR A 11 0.92 -8.50 7.68
C THR A 11 2.24 -8.18 6.98
N LEU A 12 2.69 -6.92 7.07
CA LEU A 12 3.92 -6.50 6.39
C LEU A 12 5.16 -7.14 7.00
N ASP A 13 5.22 -7.30 8.32
CA ASP A 13 6.33 -7.96 8.97
C ASP A 13 6.44 -9.43 8.53
N ALA A 14 5.31 -10.13 8.44
CA ALA A 14 5.27 -11.52 7.98
C ALA A 14 5.71 -11.63 6.52
N LEU A 15 5.26 -10.72 5.66
CA LEU A 15 5.64 -10.72 4.24
C LEU A 15 7.11 -10.34 4.06
N ARG A 16 7.63 -9.42 4.87
CA ARG A 16 9.04 -9.07 4.83
C ARG A 16 9.91 -10.29 5.14
N ALA A 17 9.53 -11.09 6.12
CA ALA A 17 10.26 -12.30 6.46
C ALA A 17 10.30 -13.29 5.29
N ARG A 18 9.22 -13.38 4.52
CA ARG A 18 9.13 -14.28 3.35
C ARG A 18 9.84 -13.70 2.12
N ALA A 19 9.76 -12.40 1.91
CA ALA A 19 10.36 -11.74 0.75
C ALA A 19 11.89 -11.66 0.85
N GLY A 20 12.45 -11.71 2.07
CA GLY A 20 13.87 -11.59 2.28
C GLY A 20 14.39 -10.24 1.79
N ARG A 21 15.30 -10.25 0.80
CA ARG A 21 15.88 -9.04 0.21
C ARG A 21 15.08 -8.48 -0.95
N ASN A 22 14.06 -9.20 -1.41
CA ASN A 22 13.22 -8.72 -2.52
C ASN A 22 12.34 -7.58 -2.04
N ARG A 23 11.95 -6.70 -2.97
CA ARG A 23 11.16 -5.54 -2.59
C ARG A 23 9.74 -5.95 -2.20
N LEU A 24 9.21 -5.26 -1.19
CA LEU A 24 7.85 -5.41 -0.73
C LEU A 24 7.10 -4.11 -1.01
N ILE A 25 6.06 -4.20 -1.84
CA ILE A 25 5.22 -3.07 -2.22
C ILE A 25 3.87 -3.23 -1.55
N ALA A 26 3.52 -2.31 -0.65
CA ALA A 26 2.25 -2.30 0.04
C ALA A 26 1.31 -1.28 -0.60
N ILE A 27 0.12 -1.72 -0.96
CA ILE A 27 -0.92 -0.84 -1.52
C ILE A 27 -2.05 -0.81 -0.52
N ILE A 28 -2.35 0.38 0.01
CA ILE A 28 -3.23 0.53 1.16
C ILE A 28 -4.39 1.46 0.82
N GLU A 29 -5.62 0.99 1.09
CA GLU A 29 -6.82 1.83 1.10
C GLU A 29 -7.20 2.08 2.56
N PRO A 30 -6.79 3.21 3.15
CA PRO A 30 -7.12 3.48 4.55
C PRO A 30 -8.58 3.86 4.70
N ARG A 31 -9.14 3.53 5.86
CA ARG A 31 -10.47 3.96 6.24
C ARG A 31 -10.39 5.30 6.97
N SER A 32 -11.36 6.19 6.73
CA SER A 32 -11.43 7.46 7.44
C SER A 32 -11.50 7.26 8.95
N ASN A 33 -12.22 6.22 9.39
CA ASN A 33 -12.37 5.91 10.81
C ASN A 33 -11.06 5.54 11.50
N THR A 34 -10.09 4.99 10.78
CA THR A 34 -8.82 4.60 11.37
C THR A 34 -8.14 5.77 12.07
N MET A 35 -8.15 6.94 11.43
CA MET A 35 -7.54 8.14 12.00
C MET A 35 -8.49 8.90 12.91
N LYS A 36 -9.79 8.89 12.60
CA LYS A 36 -10.81 9.57 13.42
C LYS A 36 -10.93 8.99 14.82
N GLN A 37 -10.59 7.73 15.02
CA GLN A 37 -10.65 7.07 16.32
C GLN A 37 -9.39 7.30 17.15
N GLY A 38 -8.59 8.30 16.80
CA GLY A 38 -7.43 8.70 17.59
C GLY A 38 -6.18 7.88 17.36
N HIS A 39 -6.10 7.14 16.27
CA HIS A 39 -4.85 6.46 15.92
C HIS A 39 -3.84 7.51 15.44
N PRO A 40 -2.71 7.68 16.14
CA PRO A 40 -1.73 8.69 15.73
C PRO A 40 -1.05 8.32 14.41
N LEU A 41 -0.66 9.36 13.67
CA LEU A 41 0.10 9.17 12.42
C LEU A 41 1.33 8.31 12.64
N ALA A 42 2.01 8.45 13.79
CA ALA A 42 3.18 7.64 14.12
C ALA A 42 2.89 6.14 14.11
N THR A 43 1.68 5.72 14.53
CA THR A 43 1.29 4.32 14.52
C THR A 43 1.24 3.77 13.09
N LEU A 44 0.66 4.54 12.18
CA LEU A 44 0.59 4.13 10.77
C LEU A 44 1.98 4.14 10.12
N CYS A 45 2.80 5.15 10.40
CA CYS A 45 4.18 5.20 9.92
C CYS A 45 4.97 3.97 10.36
N HIS A 46 4.81 3.59 11.62
CA HIS A 46 5.45 2.39 12.16
C HIS A 46 4.93 1.12 11.47
N ALA A 47 3.63 1.09 11.17
CA ALA A 47 3.01 -0.07 10.55
C ALA A 47 3.54 -0.35 9.14
N ILE A 48 3.86 0.68 8.36
CA ILE A 48 4.28 0.53 6.97
C ILE A 48 5.80 0.45 6.79
N LYS A 49 6.58 0.55 7.84
CA LYS A 49 8.04 0.65 7.72
C LYS A 49 8.70 -0.61 7.14
N ALA A 50 8.04 -1.76 7.18
CA ALA A 50 8.59 -2.99 6.60
C ALA A 50 8.48 -3.03 5.08
N ALA A 51 7.69 -2.17 4.47
CA ALA A 51 7.55 -2.07 3.02
C ALA A 51 8.65 -1.19 2.44
N ASP A 52 9.13 -1.54 1.26
CA ASP A 52 10.07 -0.68 0.51
C ASP A 52 9.31 0.46 -0.16
N ILE A 53 8.11 0.18 -0.65
CA ILE A 53 7.24 1.16 -1.28
C ILE A 53 5.85 1.02 -0.65
N ALA A 54 5.27 2.13 -0.22
CA ALA A 54 3.89 2.18 0.26
C ALA A 54 3.09 3.11 -0.65
N ILE A 55 2.08 2.55 -1.31
CA ILE A 55 1.18 3.31 -2.18
C ILE A 55 -0.16 3.42 -1.46
N ILE A 56 -0.59 4.63 -1.14
CA ILE A 56 -1.78 4.87 -0.35
C ILE A 56 -2.81 5.62 -1.20
N LEU A 57 -4.03 5.08 -1.23
CA LEU A 57 -5.14 5.72 -1.93
C LEU A 57 -5.67 6.87 -1.08
N ARG A 58 -5.71 8.08 -1.65
CA ARG A 58 -6.31 9.25 -1.03
C ARG A 58 -7.74 9.42 -1.55
N ALA A 59 -8.68 8.76 -0.88
CA ALA A 59 -10.09 8.90 -1.24
C ALA A 59 -10.61 10.28 -0.82
N ALA A 60 -11.56 10.81 -1.61
CA ALA A 60 -12.09 12.17 -1.37
C ALA A 60 -12.69 12.35 0.02
N HIS A 61 -13.25 11.29 0.60
CA HIS A 61 -13.92 11.34 1.90
C HIS A 61 -13.00 10.96 3.08
N LEU A 62 -11.69 10.81 2.83
CA LEU A 62 -10.78 10.26 3.83
C LEU A 62 -10.65 11.16 5.06
N GLY A 63 -10.70 12.47 4.91
CA GLY A 63 -10.64 13.41 6.02
C GLY A 63 -9.24 13.72 6.53
N TRP A 64 -8.21 13.13 5.94
CA TRP A 64 -6.80 13.41 6.26
C TRP A 64 -5.96 13.12 5.02
N ASP A 65 -4.77 13.69 4.96
CA ASP A 65 -3.90 13.56 3.80
C ASP A 65 -2.80 12.51 4.04
N PRO A 66 -2.82 11.40 3.30
CA PRO A 66 -1.75 10.40 3.40
C PRO A 66 -0.36 10.96 3.11
N GLY A 67 -0.26 12.02 2.31
CA GLY A 67 1.03 12.67 2.05
C GLY A 67 1.70 13.22 3.30
N SER A 68 0.93 13.46 4.37
CA SER A 68 1.48 13.94 5.64
C SER A 68 2.39 12.90 6.33
N LEU A 69 2.35 11.65 5.89
CA LEU A 69 3.24 10.60 6.42
C LEU A 69 4.67 10.75 5.92
N ALA A 70 4.88 11.40 4.77
CA ALA A 70 6.18 11.42 4.10
C ALA A 70 7.35 11.86 4.99
N PRO A 71 7.23 12.92 5.81
CA PRO A 71 8.35 13.35 6.67
C PRO A 71 8.71 12.34 7.76
N HIS A 72 7.85 11.37 8.01
CA HIS A 72 7.98 10.43 9.14
C HIS A 72 8.39 9.02 8.72
N VAL A 73 8.56 8.76 7.43
CA VAL A 73 8.99 7.47 6.91
C VAL A 73 10.36 7.63 6.25
N GLU A 74 11.37 6.94 6.79
CA GLU A 74 12.76 7.13 6.36
C GLU A 74 13.18 6.15 5.27
N HIS A 75 12.75 4.89 5.40
CA HIS A 75 13.20 3.80 4.52
C HIS A 75 12.13 3.33 3.55
N THR A 76 10.93 3.88 3.64
CA THR A 76 9.82 3.52 2.77
C THR A 76 9.58 4.66 1.79
N THR A 77 9.54 4.33 0.50
CA THR A 77 9.12 5.29 -0.52
C THR A 77 7.60 5.41 -0.46
N LEU A 78 7.11 6.56 -0.07
CA LEU A 78 5.68 6.83 0.04
C LEU A 78 5.17 7.43 -1.27
N GLN A 79 4.10 6.85 -1.81
CA GLN A 79 3.43 7.38 -3.00
C GLN A 79 1.94 7.47 -2.69
N VAL A 80 1.30 8.56 -3.11
CA VAL A 80 -0.12 8.79 -2.87
C VAL A 80 -0.83 8.89 -4.21
N CYS A 81 -1.91 8.14 -4.39
CA CYS A 81 -2.72 8.18 -5.60
C CYS A 81 -4.15 8.53 -5.23
N ASP A 82 -4.82 9.27 -6.12
CA ASP A 82 -6.19 9.70 -5.90
C ASP A 82 -7.21 8.73 -6.49
N LYS A 83 -6.79 7.87 -7.41
CA LYS A 83 -7.66 6.92 -8.11
C LYS A 83 -7.02 5.55 -8.17
N VAL A 84 -7.85 4.51 -8.18
CA VAL A 84 -7.41 3.12 -8.34
C VAL A 84 -6.65 2.92 -9.66
N SER A 85 -7.11 3.54 -10.74
CA SER A 85 -6.40 3.46 -12.03
C SER A 85 -4.99 4.03 -11.96
N ASP A 86 -4.79 5.10 -11.20
CA ASP A 86 -3.46 5.69 -10.99
C ASP A 86 -2.55 4.73 -10.22
N ILE A 87 -3.10 3.98 -9.27
CA ILE A 87 -2.33 2.97 -8.53
C ILE A 87 -1.80 1.90 -9.49
N THR A 88 -2.66 1.38 -10.37
CA THR A 88 -2.28 0.37 -11.34
C THR A 88 -1.11 0.86 -12.20
N GLU A 89 -1.21 2.07 -12.74
CA GLU A 89 -0.15 2.64 -13.57
C GLU A 89 1.13 2.88 -12.76
N THR A 90 1.01 3.37 -11.54
CA THR A 90 2.15 3.60 -10.66
C THR A 90 2.91 2.30 -10.37
N VAL A 91 2.19 1.20 -10.13
CA VAL A 91 2.81 -0.11 -9.92
C VAL A 91 3.51 -0.58 -11.19
N MET A 92 2.80 -0.53 -12.33
CA MET A 92 3.34 -1.06 -13.60
C MET A 92 4.57 -0.29 -14.06
N ASP A 93 4.67 1.00 -13.73
CA ASP A 93 5.80 1.83 -14.13
C ASP A 93 7.09 1.50 -13.37
N GLN A 94 7.00 0.87 -12.20
CA GLN A 94 8.15 0.66 -11.34
C GLN A 94 8.38 -0.79 -10.92
N ILE A 95 7.48 -1.70 -11.26
CA ILE A 95 7.59 -3.09 -10.82
C ILE A 95 8.81 -3.79 -11.43
N LEU A 96 9.49 -4.58 -10.60
CA LEU A 96 10.64 -5.38 -10.99
C LEU A 96 10.37 -6.86 -10.74
N PRO A 97 11.10 -7.77 -11.40
CA PRO A 97 10.97 -9.20 -11.12
C PRO A 97 11.22 -9.48 -9.62
N LYS A 98 10.49 -10.43 -9.09
CA LYS A 98 10.56 -10.87 -7.69
C LYS A 98 9.98 -9.89 -6.68
N ASP A 99 9.42 -8.77 -7.12
CA ASP A 99 8.69 -7.88 -6.21
C ASP A 99 7.47 -8.60 -5.63
N THR A 100 7.22 -8.40 -4.35
CA THR A 100 6.01 -8.86 -3.68
C THR A 100 5.06 -7.68 -3.52
N ILE A 101 3.83 -7.84 -4.01
CA ILE A 101 2.80 -6.81 -3.93
C ILE A 101 1.68 -7.30 -3.02
N VAL A 102 1.34 -6.51 -2.02
CA VAL A 102 0.21 -6.81 -1.15
C VAL A 102 -0.79 -5.66 -1.21
N THR A 103 -2.07 -5.99 -1.36
CA THR A 103 -3.17 -5.02 -1.33
C THR A 103 -3.93 -5.17 -0.02
N MET A 104 -4.15 -4.06 0.67
CA MET A 104 -4.81 -4.04 1.97
C MET A 104 -5.97 -3.06 1.95
N SER A 105 -7.18 -3.61 2.09
CA SER A 105 -8.41 -2.84 2.02
C SER A 105 -9.50 -3.57 2.81
N ASN A 106 -10.54 -2.85 3.18
CA ASN A 106 -11.73 -3.43 3.80
C ASN A 106 -12.80 -3.77 2.77
N GLY A 107 -12.47 -3.85 1.51
CA GLY A 107 -13.41 -4.15 0.43
C GLY A 107 -12.69 -4.65 -0.81
N SER A 108 -13.34 -4.45 -1.97
CA SER A 108 -12.80 -4.91 -3.26
C SER A 108 -11.67 -4.05 -3.79
N PHE A 109 -11.40 -2.90 -3.20
CA PHE A 109 -10.41 -1.93 -3.65
C PHE A 109 -10.67 -1.50 -5.11
N GLY A 110 -11.96 -1.32 -5.46
CA GLY A 110 -12.32 -0.91 -6.82
C GLY A 110 -11.87 -1.86 -7.92
N GLY A 111 -11.69 -3.15 -7.61
CA GLY A 111 -11.22 -4.12 -8.59
C GLY A 111 -9.71 -4.08 -8.83
N LEU A 112 -8.96 -3.39 -8.00
CA LEU A 112 -7.50 -3.20 -8.18
C LEU A 112 -6.76 -4.51 -8.36
N ARG A 113 -7.04 -5.52 -7.52
CA ARG A 113 -6.35 -6.81 -7.60
C ARG A 113 -6.51 -7.45 -8.97
N THR A 114 -7.73 -7.44 -9.51
CA THR A 114 -8.02 -7.99 -10.85
C THR A 114 -7.27 -7.22 -11.92
N GLN A 115 -7.27 -5.88 -11.84
CA GLN A 115 -6.56 -5.04 -12.80
C GLN A 115 -5.05 -5.33 -12.77
N LEU A 116 -4.46 -5.43 -11.59
CA LEU A 116 -3.03 -5.73 -11.44
C LEU A 116 -2.70 -7.11 -12.01
N LEU A 117 -3.48 -8.13 -11.69
CA LEU A 117 -3.25 -9.47 -12.19
C LEU A 117 -3.31 -9.53 -13.71
N ASN A 118 -4.30 -8.86 -14.32
CA ASN A 118 -4.43 -8.81 -15.76
C ASN A 118 -3.23 -8.11 -16.42
N ARG A 119 -2.80 -6.98 -15.87
CA ARG A 119 -1.65 -6.24 -16.40
C ARG A 119 -0.36 -7.04 -16.29
N LEU A 120 -0.16 -7.73 -15.17
CA LEU A 120 1.01 -8.57 -14.95
C LEU A 120 1.04 -9.76 -15.89
N ARG A 121 -0.10 -10.42 -16.13
CA ARG A 121 -0.21 -11.52 -17.09
C ARG A 121 0.13 -11.07 -18.50
N ASN A 122 -0.39 -9.92 -18.92
CA ASN A 122 -0.12 -9.37 -20.24
C ASN A 122 1.36 -9.02 -20.40
N ARG A 123 2.01 -8.53 -19.35
CA ARG A 123 3.43 -8.20 -19.37
C ARG A 123 4.29 -9.45 -19.53
N VAL A 124 3.93 -10.55 -18.88
CA VAL A 124 4.67 -11.82 -18.98
C VAL A 124 4.55 -12.40 -20.41
N LYS A 125 3.40 -12.21 -21.06
CA LYS A 125 3.18 -12.68 -22.42
C LYS A 125 3.88 -11.83 -23.49
N ALA A 126 4.22 -10.62 -23.13
CA ALA A 126 4.93 -9.73 -24.05
C ALA A 126 6.43 -10.05 -24.06
#